data_242295c578b8dba32fc857c68b67a0e9
#
_entry.id   242295c578b8dba32fc857c68b67a0e9
#
_cell.length_a   1.000
_cell.length_b   1.000
_cell.length_c   1.000
_cell.angle_alpha   90.00
_cell.angle_beta   90.00
_cell.angle_gamma   90.00
#
_symmetry.space_group_name_H-M   'P 1'
#
loop_
_entity.id
_entity.type
_entity.pdbx_description
1 polymer ?
#
loop_
_entity_poly.entity_id
_entity_poly.type
_entity_poly.pdbx_seq_one_letter_code
_entity_poly.pdbx_strand_id
1 'polypeptide(L)'
;TGHGMDRSLTTTACDAPSATTIGASGITQSTATLNAAVNANGSDTNVIFEYGITTGYGMTTPSSLVTGSSDQSVGHLVSALQCSTTYHFRVVAQSAAGLTNGRDQTFTTASCDLPSVITYGASSIRETVALLNGSVNPNGHGTTAWFEYGLSESYGETTGNLDVGSGNNFQPLARDATGLVCGTTYHFRAVA
;
A
#
# COMPACT_ATOMS: atom_id res chain seq x y z
N THR A 1 -60.35 -29.54 31.86
CA THR A 1 -59.31 -29.18 30.88
C THR A 1 -58.26 -30.27 30.86
N GLY A 2 -58.23 -31.12 29.80
CA GLY A 2 -57.22 -32.14 29.63
C GLY A 2 -55.96 -31.53 29.05
N HIS A 3 -54.83 -31.79 29.67
CA HIS A 3 -53.51 -31.41 29.12
C HIS A 3 -52.91 -32.65 28.41
N GLY A 4 -52.30 -32.45 27.23
CA GLY A 4 -51.53 -33.50 26.57
C GLY A 4 -50.22 -33.77 27.35
N MET A 5 -49.62 -34.94 27.13
CA MET A 5 -48.30 -35.24 27.69
C MET A 5 -47.24 -34.30 27.16
N ASP A 6 -46.34 -33.84 28.04
CA ASP A 6 -45.16 -33.10 27.67
C ASP A 6 -44.26 -33.98 26.77
N ARG A 7 -43.70 -33.39 25.74
CA ARG A 7 -42.74 -33.99 24.82
C ARG A 7 -41.59 -33.03 24.57
N SER A 8 -40.39 -33.56 24.58
CA SER A 8 -39.18 -32.83 24.22
C SER A 8 -38.77 -33.15 22.78
N LEU A 9 -38.14 -32.18 22.13
CA LEU A 9 -37.38 -32.34 20.89
C LEU A 9 -36.00 -31.75 21.07
N THR A 10 -35.02 -32.33 20.41
CA THR A 10 -33.67 -31.74 20.34
C THR A 10 -33.37 -31.41 18.89
N THR A 11 -33.00 -30.15 18.61
CA THR A 11 -32.52 -29.76 17.29
C THR A 11 -31.16 -30.36 17.03
N THR A 12 -30.81 -30.55 15.76
CA THR A 12 -29.44 -30.91 15.36
C THR A 12 -28.45 -29.78 15.71
N ALA A 13 -27.20 -30.15 15.97
CA ALA A 13 -26.14 -29.18 16.17
C ALA A 13 -25.98 -28.32 14.89
N CYS A 14 -25.66 -27.05 15.07
CA CYS A 14 -25.30 -26.18 13.93
C CYS A 14 -23.93 -26.57 13.40
N ASP A 15 -23.76 -26.58 12.08
CA ASP A 15 -22.46 -26.76 11.44
C ASP A 15 -21.63 -25.47 11.50
N ALA A 16 -20.32 -25.62 11.66
CA ALA A 16 -19.39 -24.49 11.53
C ALA A 16 -19.48 -23.88 10.12
N PRO A 17 -19.19 -22.57 9.97
CA PRO A 17 -19.19 -21.93 8.65
C PRO A 17 -18.12 -22.56 7.75
N SER A 18 -18.35 -22.57 6.44
CA SER A 18 -17.29 -22.82 5.47
C SER A 18 -16.72 -21.49 4.96
N ALA A 19 -15.40 -21.45 4.71
CA ALA A 19 -14.74 -20.24 4.24
C ALA A 19 -13.57 -20.59 3.30
N THR A 20 -13.59 -19.98 2.12
CA THR A 20 -12.54 -20.13 1.11
C THR A 20 -11.95 -18.78 0.77
N THR A 21 -10.65 -18.60 0.97
CA THR A 21 -9.93 -17.41 0.53
C THR A 21 -9.82 -17.43 -1.00
N ILE A 22 -10.23 -16.36 -1.65
CA ILE A 22 -10.14 -16.16 -3.10
C ILE A 22 -9.07 -15.11 -3.39
N GLY A 23 -8.41 -15.16 -4.55
CA GLY A 23 -7.37 -14.22 -4.94
C GLY A 23 -7.81 -12.76 -4.80
N ALA A 24 -6.90 -11.89 -4.37
CA ALA A 24 -7.15 -10.46 -4.26
C ALA A 24 -7.40 -9.83 -5.64
N SER A 25 -8.16 -8.74 -5.67
CA SER A 25 -8.48 -7.98 -6.88
C SER A 25 -8.29 -6.48 -6.64
N GLY A 26 -8.36 -5.66 -7.71
CA GLY A 26 -8.22 -4.20 -7.60
C GLY A 26 -6.89 -3.77 -6.97
N ILE A 27 -5.83 -4.52 -7.25
CA ILE A 27 -4.50 -4.29 -6.65
C ILE A 27 -3.89 -3.04 -7.30
N THR A 28 -3.52 -2.08 -6.44
CA THR A 28 -2.78 -0.86 -6.81
C THR A 28 -1.45 -0.81 -6.07
N GLN A 29 -0.81 0.33 -6.05
CA GLN A 29 0.41 0.55 -5.25
C GLN A 29 0.16 0.54 -3.74
N SER A 30 -1.05 0.91 -3.30
CA SER A 30 -1.35 1.11 -1.88
C SER A 30 -2.70 0.52 -1.44
N THR A 31 -3.43 -0.16 -2.32
CA THR A 31 -4.73 -0.78 -2.01
C THR A 31 -4.88 -2.14 -2.67
N ALA A 32 -5.73 -2.98 -2.10
CA ALA A 32 -6.21 -4.22 -2.70
C ALA A 32 -7.57 -4.58 -2.12
N THR A 33 -8.39 -5.33 -2.87
CA THR A 33 -9.61 -5.93 -2.35
C THR A 33 -9.33 -7.40 -2.05
N LEU A 34 -9.45 -7.80 -0.80
CA LEU A 34 -9.35 -9.18 -0.34
C LEU A 34 -10.71 -9.85 -0.54
N ASN A 35 -10.73 -11.05 -1.10
CA ASN A 35 -11.97 -11.73 -1.49
C ASN A 35 -12.07 -13.12 -0.85
N ALA A 36 -13.30 -13.52 -0.56
CA ALA A 36 -13.62 -14.86 -0.04
C ALA A 36 -15.01 -15.30 -0.50
N ALA A 37 -15.24 -16.62 -0.46
CA ALA A 37 -16.56 -17.23 -0.46
C ALA A 37 -16.80 -17.82 0.94
N VAL A 38 -17.95 -17.50 1.55
CA VAL A 38 -18.31 -17.93 2.90
C VAL A 38 -19.75 -18.44 2.91
N ASN A 39 -19.98 -19.60 3.52
CA ASN A 39 -21.31 -20.12 3.83
C ASN A 39 -21.48 -20.16 5.36
N ALA A 40 -22.47 -19.46 5.86
CA ALA A 40 -22.76 -19.40 7.29
C ALA A 40 -23.41 -20.68 7.84
N ASN A 41 -23.82 -21.61 6.97
CA ASN A 41 -24.49 -22.88 7.34
C ASN A 41 -25.67 -22.68 8.31
N GLY A 42 -26.42 -21.56 8.11
CA GLY A 42 -27.60 -21.23 8.92
C GLY A 42 -27.32 -20.61 10.29
N SER A 43 -26.05 -20.31 10.63
CA SER A 43 -25.67 -19.67 11.87
C SER A 43 -24.97 -18.33 11.56
N ASP A 44 -25.45 -17.23 12.16
CA ASP A 44 -24.84 -15.89 11.97
C ASP A 44 -23.33 -15.96 12.15
N THR A 45 -22.61 -15.54 11.12
CA THR A 45 -21.15 -15.71 11.00
C THR A 45 -20.48 -14.36 10.82
N ASN A 46 -19.55 -14.04 11.71
CA ASN A 46 -18.67 -12.90 11.59
C ASN A 46 -17.46 -13.27 10.72
N VAL A 47 -17.19 -12.46 9.71
CA VAL A 47 -16.12 -12.67 8.74
C VAL A 47 -15.16 -11.49 8.77
N ILE A 48 -13.87 -11.80 8.93
CA ILE A 48 -12.77 -10.85 8.79
C ILE A 48 -11.72 -11.42 7.83
N PHE A 49 -10.85 -10.57 7.35
CA PHE A 49 -9.59 -11.00 6.74
C PHE A 49 -8.44 -10.67 7.68
N GLU A 50 -7.51 -11.61 7.82
CA GLU A 50 -6.18 -11.38 8.37
C GLU A 50 -5.22 -11.17 7.22
N TYR A 51 -4.32 -10.17 7.32
CA TYR A 51 -3.35 -9.88 6.26
C TYR A 51 -2.06 -9.26 6.83
N GLY A 52 -0.97 -9.35 6.06
CA GLY A 52 0.33 -8.81 6.44
C GLY A 52 1.44 -9.27 5.52
N ILE A 53 2.66 -8.83 5.77
CA ILE A 53 3.84 -9.15 4.96
C ILE A 53 4.42 -10.54 5.23
N THR A 54 3.87 -11.27 6.18
CA THR A 54 4.25 -12.65 6.53
C THR A 54 3.00 -13.47 6.81
N THR A 55 3.13 -14.79 6.90
CA THR A 55 2.07 -15.72 7.31
C THR A 55 1.62 -15.55 8.77
N GLY A 56 2.29 -14.71 9.56
CA GLY A 56 1.83 -14.27 10.88
C GLY A 56 0.80 -13.14 10.80
N TYR A 57 0.54 -12.62 9.61
CA TYR A 57 -0.39 -11.53 9.26
C TYR A 57 -0.10 -10.24 10.03
N GLY A 58 -0.78 -9.97 11.15
CA GLY A 58 -0.57 -8.81 12.03
C GLY A 58 -1.61 -7.69 11.87
N MET A 59 -2.39 -7.72 10.79
CA MET A 59 -3.50 -6.77 10.53
C MET A 59 -4.79 -7.52 10.27
N THR A 60 -5.93 -6.88 10.59
CA THR A 60 -7.27 -7.42 10.35
C THR A 60 -8.17 -6.37 9.72
N THR A 61 -9.16 -6.81 8.95
CA THR A 61 -10.22 -5.94 8.45
C THR A 61 -11.33 -5.78 9.49
N PRO A 62 -12.21 -4.77 9.36
CA PRO A 62 -13.49 -4.77 10.03
C PRO A 62 -14.30 -6.04 9.74
N SER A 63 -15.19 -6.41 10.66
CA SER A 63 -16.04 -7.60 10.51
C SER A 63 -17.22 -7.35 9.58
N SER A 64 -17.54 -8.33 8.74
CA SER A 64 -18.77 -8.42 7.95
C SER A 64 -19.64 -9.55 8.49
N LEU A 65 -20.96 -9.35 8.58
CA LEU A 65 -21.91 -10.38 8.97
C LEU A 65 -22.39 -11.13 7.72
N VAL A 66 -22.27 -12.46 7.75
CA VAL A 66 -22.80 -13.38 6.73
C VAL A 66 -23.87 -14.26 7.38
N THR A 67 -25.02 -14.41 6.71
CA THR A 67 -26.16 -15.19 7.23
C THR A 67 -26.70 -16.14 6.16
N GLY A 68 -27.49 -17.14 6.55
CA GLY A 68 -28.11 -18.09 5.63
C GLY A 68 -27.26 -19.33 5.37
N SER A 69 -27.66 -20.13 4.38
CA SER A 69 -27.08 -21.46 4.12
C SER A 69 -26.59 -21.61 2.67
N SER A 70 -26.25 -20.52 2.01
CA SER A 70 -25.64 -20.51 0.69
C SER A 70 -24.32 -19.76 0.69
N ASP A 71 -23.44 -20.10 -0.26
CA ASP A 71 -22.17 -19.37 -0.44
C ASP A 71 -22.44 -17.92 -0.80
N GLN A 72 -21.76 -17.03 -0.08
CA GLN A 72 -21.81 -15.59 -0.31
C GLN A 72 -20.39 -15.06 -0.56
N SER A 73 -20.26 -14.14 -1.52
CA SER A 73 -19.01 -13.45 -1.78
C SER A 73 -18.82 -12.33 -0.76
N VAL A 74 -17.67 -12.32 -0.10
CA VAL A 74 -17.25 -11.27 0.84
C VAL A 74 -16.00 -10.62 0.28
N GLY A 75 -16.02 -9.29 0.17
CA GLY A 75 -14.87 -8.48 -0.28
C GLY A 75 -14.58 -7.36 0.70
N HIS A 76 -13.30 -7.09 0.97
CA HIS A 76 -12.87 -6.00 1.84
C HIS A 76 -11.73 -5.23 1.21
N LEU A 77 -11.90 -3.91 1.01
CA LEU A 77 -10.83 -3.04 0.57
C LEU A 77 -9.85 -2.79 1.72
N VAL A 78 -8.58 -3.06 1.49
CA VAL A 78 -7.47 -2.67 2.37
C VAL A 78 -6.66 -1.57 1.71
N SER A 79 -6.14 -0.64 2.51
CA SER A 79 -5.42 0.55 2.05
C SER A 79 -4.17 0.81 2.88
N ALA A 80 -3.41 1.83 2.52
CA ALA A 80 -2.12 2.17 3.14
C ALA A 80 -1.10 1.02 3.07
N LEU A 81 -1.18 0.20 2.02
CA LEU A 81 -0.20 -0.84 1.73
C LEU A 81 1.07 -0.22 1.17
N GLN A 82 2.20 -0.89 1.37
CA GLN A 82 3.47 -0.53 0.73
C GLN A 82 3.45 -1.02 -0.72
N CYS A 83 3.96 -0.21 -1.65
CA CYS A 83 4.12 -0.59 -3.05
C CYS A 83 5.22 -1.67 -3.21
N SER A 84 5.23 -2.37 -4.35
CA SER A 84 6.18 -3.46 -4.66
C SER A 84 6.31 -4.50 -3.54
N THR A 85 5.25 -4.72 -2.75
CA THR A 85 5.30 -5.55 -1.54
C THR A 85 4.33 -6.71 -1.66
N THR A 86 4.80 -7.91 -1.34
CA THR A 86 3.96 -9.11 -1.28
C THR A 86 3.30 -9.20 0.09
N TYR A 87 1.99 -9.36 0.09
CA TYR A 87 1.14 -9.56 1.27
C TYR A 87 0.56 -10.96 1.26
N HIS A 88 0.52 -11.58 2.43
CA HIS A 88 -0.24 -12.79 2.75
C HIS A 88 -1.60 -12.39 3.28
N PHE A 89 -2.63 -13.17 3.01
CA PHE A 89 -3.95 -12.97 3.60
C PHE A 89 -4.79 -14.24 3.62
N ARG A 90 -5.73 -14.29 4.55
CA ARG A 90 -6.76 -15.34 4.62
C ARG A 90 -8.06 -14.78 5.16
N VAL A 91 -9.16 -15.43 4.84
CA VAL A 91 -10.46 -15.21 5.48
C VAL A 91 -10.53 -15.98 6.78
N VAL A 92 -11.18 -15.39 7.78
CA VAL A 92 -11.53 -16.01 9.06
C VAL A 92 -13.03 -15.84 9.27
N ALA A 93 -13.75 -16.95 9.39
CA ALA A 93 -15.18 -16.98 9.58
C ALA A 93 -15.52 -17.63 10.94
N GLN A 94 -16.24 -16.90 11.80
CA GLN A 94 -16.58 -17.34 13.15
C GLN A 94 -18.07 -17.22 13.42
N SER A 95 -18.68 -18.31 13.89
CA SER A 95 -20.05 -18.37 14.38
C SER A 95 -20.09 -19.01 15.78
N ALA A 96 -21.29 -19.14 16.36
CA ALA A 96 -21.50 -19.89 17.57
C ALA A 96 -21.19 -21.42 17.41
N ALA A 97 -21.25 -21.92 16.17
CA ALA A 97 -20.97 -23.32 15.84
C ALA A 97 -19.48 -23.63 15.65
N GLY A 98 -18.63 -22.62 15.44
CA GLY A 98 -17.18 -22.80 15.30
C GLY A 98 -16.48 -21.74 14.50
N LEU A 99 -15.16 -21.94 14.33
CA LEU A 99 -14.24 -21.10 13.58
C LEU A 99 -13.71 -21.87 12.37
N THR A 100 -13.66 -21.19 11.21
CA THR A 100 -13.04 -21.71 10.00
C THR A 100 -12.09 -20.67 9.41
N ASN A 101 -10.87 -21.11 9.11
CA ASN A 101 -9.87 -20.30 8.42
C ASN A 101 -9.75 -20.77 6.96
N GLY A 102 -9.80 -19.83 6.03
CA GLY A 102 -9.43 -20.09 4.65
C GLY A 102 -7.92 -20.33 4.51
N ARG A 103 -7.50 -20.86 3.37
CA ARG A 103 -6.07 -21.03 3.05
C ARG A 103 -5.40 -19.69 2.89
N ASP A 104 -4.11 -19.63 3.21
CA ASP A 104 -3.26 -18.50 2.89
C ASP A 104 -3.22 -18.27 1.37
N GLN A 105 -3.37 -17.02 0.98
CA GLN A 105 -3.20 -16.52 -0.38
C GLN A 105 -2.24 -15.32 -0.35
N THR A 106 -1.64 -15.02 -1.48
CA THR A 106 -0.74 -13.87 -1.61
C THR A 106 -1.18 -12.97 -2.75
N PHE A 107 -0.84 -11.68 -2.61
CA PHE A 107 -0.86 -10.71 -3.70
C PHE A 107 0.34 -9.78 -3.58
N THR A 108 0.78 -9.20 -4.69
CA THR A 108 1.85 -8.20 -4.68
C THR A 108 1.28 -6.87 -5.19
N THR A 109 1.47 -5.80 -4.42
CA THR A 109 1.09 -4.44 -4.82
C THR A 109 1.88 -4.00 -6.06
N ALA A 110 1.31 -3.06 -6.83
CA ALA A 110 1.98 -2.52 -8.00
C ALA A 110 3.33 -1.85 -7.64
N SER A 111 4.20 -1.72 -8.63
CA SER A 111 5.51 -1.06 -8.48
C SER A 111 5.35 0.36 -7.98
N CYS A 112 6.33 0.83 -7.20
CA CYS A 112 6.39 2.22 -6.77
C CYS A 112 6.65 3.13 -7.98
N ASP A 113 6.00 4.28 -8.04
CA ASP A 113 6.34 5.31 -9.00
C ASP A 113 7.69 5.94 -8.62
N LEU A 114 8.55 6.13 -9.61
CA LEU A 114 9.80 6.86 -9.40
C LEU A 114 9.52 8.35 -9.16
N PRO A 115 10.37 9.05 -8.38
CA PRO A 115 10.30 10.49 -8.29
C PRO A 115 10.41 11.15 -9.68
N SER A 116 9.70 12.25 -9.86
CA SER A 116 9.79 13.06 -11.09
C SER A 116 10.56 14.32 -10.80
N VAL A 117 11.50 14.70 -11.68
CA VAL A 117 12.34 15.90 -11.53
C VAL A 117 12.22 16.83 -12.74
N ILE A 118 12.27 18.12 -12.47
CA ILE A 118 12.36 19.16 -13.50
C ILE A 118 13.55 20.07 -13.16
N THR A 119 14.45 20.27 -14.12
CA THR A 119 15.55 21.23 -14.00
C THR A 119 15.12 22.57 -14.60
N TYR A 120 15.28 23.65 -13.85
CA TYR A 120 15.05 25.02 -14.31
C TYR A 120 16.37 25.73 -14.56
N GLY A 121 16.31 26.91 -15.17
CA GLY A 121 17.50 27.74 -15.37
C GLY A 121 18.14 28.14 -14.04
N ALA A 122 19.48 28.23 -14.02
CA ALA A 122 20.22 28.78 -12.88
C ALA A 122 19.94 30.27 -12.69
N SER A 123 20.02 30.72 -11.44
CA SER A 123 19.85 32.13 -11.07
C SER A 123 20.99 32.59 -10.15
N SER A 124 21.01 33.85 -9.77
CA SER A 124 22.05 34.43 -8.88
C SER A 124 23.48 34.03 -9.29
N ILE A 125 23.73 33.99 -10.60
CA ILE A 125 25.02 33.60 -11.19
C ILE A 125 26.06 34.68 -10.87
N ARG A 126 27.16 34.24 -10.25
CA ARG A 126 28.33 35.08 -9.90
C ARG A 126 29.60 34.39 -10.39
N GLU A 127 30.74 34.98 -10.09
CA GLU A 127 32.05 34.52 -10.58
C GLU A 127 32.38 33.07 -10.16
N THR A 128 31.97 32.67 -8.94
CA THR A 128 32.35 31.38 -8.34
C THR A 128 31.19 30.60 -7.73
N VAL A 129 29.94 31.09 -7.91
CA VAL A 129 28.72 30.47 -7.37
C VAL A 129 27.53 30.72 -8.29
N ALA A 130 26.63 29.76 -8.37
CA ALA A 130 25.34 29.89 -9.01
C ALA A 130 24.26 29.14 -8.22
N LEU A 131 23.05 29.69 -8.12
CA LEU A 131 21.91 28.98 -7.57
C LEU A 131 21.27 28.12 -8.67
N LEU A 132 21.32 26.80 -8.52
CA LEU A 132 20.67 25.84 -9.40
C LEU A 132 19.24 25.65 -8.93
N ASN A 133 18.28 25.64 -9.86
CA ASN A 133 16.86 25.58 -9.57
C ASN A 133 16.21 24.38 -10.25
N GLY A 134 15.22 23.80 -9.59
CA GLY A 134 14.43 22.69 -10.09
C GLY A 134 13.19 22.46 -9.25
N SER A 135 12.49 21.39 -9.55
CA SER A 135 11.42 20.86 -8.69
C SER A 135 11.39 19.34 -8.75
N VAL A 136 10.90 18.74 -7.67
CA VAL A 136 10.83 17.29 -7.47
C VAL A 136 9.45 16.92 -6.96
N ASN A 137 8.81 15.95 -7.61
CA ASN A 137 7.64 15.27 -7.05
C ASN A 137 8.07 13.89 -6.51
N PRO A 138 7.98 13.65 -5.21
CA PRO A 138 8.33 12.38 -4.59
C PRO A 138 7.44 11.20 -4.99
N ASN A 139 6.28 11.45 -5.58
CA ASN A 139 5.28 10.42 -5.95
C ASN A 139 4.93 9.46 -4.79
N GLY A 140 4.78 10.01 -3.57
CA GLY A 140 4.36 9.26 -2.39
C GLY A 140 5.48 8.55 -1.62
N HIS A 141 6.75 8.67 -2.03
CA HIS A 141 7.89 7.98 -1.42
C HIS A 141 8.92 8.95 -0.84
N GLY A 142 9.53 8.58 0.30
CA GLY A 142 10.63 9.35 0.87
C GLY A 142 11.73 9.54 -0.16
N THR A 143 12.00 10.80 -0.50
CA THR A 143 12.85 11.17 -1.64
C THR A 143 13.90 12.18 -1.22
N THR A 144 15.12 11.91 -1.63
CA THR A 144 16.26 12.84 -1.50
C THR A 144 16.63 13.35 -2.88
N ALA A 145 16.89 14.65 -3.01
CA ALA A 145 17.21 15.28 -4.28
C ALA A 145 18.46 16.18 -4.19
N TRP A 146 19.16 16.30 -5.31
CA TRP A 146 20.37 17.11 -5.46
C TRP A 146 20.53 17.59 -6.89
N PHE A 147 21.56 18.38 -7.19
CA PHE A 147 21.98 18.65 -8.56
C PHE A 147 23.34 17.99 -8.82
N GLU A 148 23.48 17.46 -10.02
CA GLU A 148 24.76 17.14 -10.65
C GLU A 148 25.17 18.29 -11.55
N TYR A 149 26.45 18.68 -11.53
CA TYR A 149 26.95 19.75 -12.39
C TYR A 149 28.41 19.51 -12.80
N GLY A 150 28.86 20.15 -13.87
CA GLY A 150 30.23 20.01 -14.37
C GLY A 150 30.44 20.70 -15.69
N LEU A 151 31.66 20.57 -16.23
CA LEU A 151 32.08 21.22 -17.51
C LEU A 151 31.48 20.52 -18.75
N SER A 152 30.85 19.38 -18.58
CA SER A 152 30.23 18.59 -19.66
C SER A 152 28.98 17.87 -19.10
N GLU A 153 28.24 17.22 -19.99
CA GLU A 153 27.08 16.39 -19.63
C GLU A 153 27.45 15.11 -18.84
N SER A 154 28.74 14.83 -18.63
CA SER A 154 29.20 13.80 -17.70
C SER A 154 29.22 14.28 -16.25
N TYR A 155 28.96 15.57 -16.03
CA TYR A 155 28.93 16.28 -14.74
C TYR A 155 30.24 16.10 -13.95
N GLY A 156 30.26 15.45 -12.82
CA GLY A 156 31.44 15.17 -12.00
C GLY A 156 31.38 15.73 -10.61
N GLU A 157 30.55 16.76 -10.39
CA GLU A 157 30.31 17.40 -9.10
C GLU A 157 28.83 17.26 -8.70
N THR A 158 28.56 17.33 -7.41
CA THR A 158 27.19 17.30 -6.87
C THR A 158 26.99 18.38 -5.82
N THR A 159 25.76 18.87 -5.70
CA THR A 159 25.37 19.71 -4.57
C THR A 159 25.05 18.87 -3.35
N GLY A 160 24.90 19.51 -2.18
CA GLY A 160 24.37 18.83 -1.00
C GLY A 160 22.94 18.34 -1.21
N ASN A 161 22.63 17.18 -0.59
CA ASN A 161 21.33 16.55 -0.64
C ASN A 161 20.24 17.38 0.08
N LEU A 162 19.01 17.29 -0.42
CA LEU A 162 17.80 17.82 0.21
C LEU A 162 16.79 16.67 0.39
N ASP A 163 16.32 16.45 1.59
CA ASP A 163 15.14 15.64 1.83
C ASP A 163 13.91 16.44 1.37
N VAL A 164 13.19 15.93 0.38
CA VAL A 164 11.97 16.54 -0.16
C VAL A 164 10.69 15.88 0.34
N GLY A 165 10.84 14.91 1.28
CA GLY A 165 9.73 14.19 1.89
C GLY A 165 9.09 13.14 0.98
N SER A 166 7.81 12.82 1.24
CA SER A 166 7.07 11.74 0.57
C SER A 166 5.72 12.20 -0.02
N GLY A 167 5.58 13.49 -0.33
CA GLY A 167 4.34 14.04 -0.90
C GLY A 167 4.09 13.61 -2.35
N ASN A 168 2.90 13.95 -2.88
CA ASN A 168 2.50 13.69 -4.27
C ASN A 168 2.49 14.95 -5.14
N ASN A 169 3.11 16.03 -4.68
CA ASN A 169 3.17 17.30 -5.38
C ASN A 169 4.63 17.74 -5.59
N PHE A 170 4.87 18.51 -6.66
CA PHE A 170 6.18 19.11 -6.88
C PHE A 170 6.58 20.05 -5.74
N GLN A 171 7.75 19.78 -5.18
CA GLN A 171 8.43 20.61 -4.18
C GLN A 171 9.60 21.36 -4.85
N PRO A 172 9.87 22.62 -4.45
CA PRO A 172 10.99 23.36 -4.98
C PRO A 172 12.32 22.72 -4.57
N LEU A 173 13.26 22.63 -5.53
CA LEU A 173 14.64 22.23 -5.30
C LEU A 173 15.54 23.42 -5.69
N ALA A 174 16.30 23.94 -4.73
CA ALA A 174 17.27 25.00 -4.98
C ALA A 174 18.54 24.74 -4.17
N ARG A 175 19.71 24.78 -4.83
CA ARG A 175 21.02 24.51 -4.22
C ARG A 175 22.10 25.36 -4.89
N ASP A 176 23.03 25.85 -4.09
CA ASP A 176 24.21 26.55 -4.60
C ASP A 176 25.23 25.55 -5.16
N ALA A 177 25.64 25.75 -6.39
CA ALA A 177 26.87 25.22 -6.94
C ALA A 177 28.00 26.22 -6.62
N THR A 178 29.00 25.76 -5.90
CA THR A 178 30.10 26.61 -5.40
C THR A 178 31.45 26.17 -5.95
N GLY A 179 32.47 27.02 -5.85
CA GLY A 179 33.80 26.72 -6.37
C GLY A 179 33.90 26.73 -7.89
N LEU A 180 32.95 27.42 -8.55
CA LEU A 180 32.95 27.56 -10.00
C LEU A 180 34.14 28.43 -10.47
N VAL A 181 34.59 28.21 -11.72
CA VAL A 181 35.62 28.99 -12.38
C VAL A 181 34.95 30.14 -13.16
N CYS A 182 35.41 31.34 -12.97
CA CYS A 182 34.85 32.52 -13.66
C CYS A 182 34.97 32.39 -15.20
N GLY A 183 34.00 32.93 -15.93
CA GLY A 183 33.95 32.89 -17.38
C GLY A 183 33.75 31.51 -18.01
N THR A 184 33.31 30.52 -17.22
CA THR A 184 33.22 29.12 -17.63
C THR A 184 31.75 28.67 -17.71
N THR A 185 31.42 27.91 -18.76
CA THR A 185 30.08 27.31 -18.92
C THR A 185 30.01 25.98 -18.19
N TYR A 186 28.93 25.78 -17.44
CA TYR A 186 28.63 24.54 -16.71
C TYR A 186 27.34 23.93 -17.21
N HIS A 187 27.29 22.60 -17.28
CA HIS A 187 26.11 21.81 -17.44
C HIS A 187 25.60 21.38 -16.05
N PHE A 188 24.30 21.29 -15.86
CA PHE A 188 23.71 20.80 -14.61
C PHE A 188 22.34 20.19 -14.83
N ARG A 189 21.95 19.26 -13.91
CA ARG A 189 20.62 18.67 -13.86
C ARG A 189 20.21 18.36 -12.43
N ALA A 190 18.89 18.40 -12.18
CA ALA A 190 18.29 17.89 -10.95
C ALA A 190 18.24 16.36 -10.98
N VAL A 191 18.40 15.73 -9.82
CA VAL A 191 18.39 14.28 -9.61
C VAL A 191 17.61 13.99 -8.32
N ALA A 192 16.86 12.87 -8.29
CA ALA A 192 16.16 12.38 -7.13
C ALA A 192 16.06 10.85 -7.14
#